data_b301f50840d2d0b1f3cb7ed85d32d1ea
#
_entry.id   b301f50840d2d0b1f3cb7ed85d32d1ea
#
_cell.length_a   1.000
_cell.length_b   1.000
_cell.length_c   1.000
_cell.angle_alpha   90.00
_cell.angle_beta   90.00
_cell.angle_gamma   90.00
#
_symmetry.space_group_name_H-M   'P 1'
#
loop_
_entity.id
_entity.type
_entity.pdbx_description
1 polymer ?
#
loop_
_entity_poly.entity_id
_entity_poly.type
_entity_poly.pdbx_seq_one_letter_code
_entity_poly.pdbx_strand_id
1 'polypeptide(L)'
;MLTRRTFASLAGLAAGSVLLGIGPGCAGSDSETAADSEASRPAGSSGNGDVGSRGVGMEERPATSGDVSADAAAALAPGLLCVAEYANNTLAVVDPATGEILQRIAAGQNPATALVADGWVYVGSSGGGEVTAVNIADPSQVTSITVGKQPLGLCYDEAQGVLYVGDYFASSIHLVDTQLKSLVRTVKLSASGYHNRTDPPDCCRIDPGTGRRTVALALAPEGGLLYCANYGTFDVARVDLATGEEIEAFDGVVGPRQILVSADGAQLLLAGVGGEGEQQVSDLYVLDRASGKRMLEIPVGQSVAGVAQASDGSAVWAIARDDGELVAFDADWNETGRLSLGVGIDTLALAPDEKTLLVGNSIGGQVHVVDPPSLALLNTIEGLASPKGIAVIA
;
A
#
# COMPACT_ATOMS: atom_id res chain seq x y z
N MET A 1 -9.94 52.41 2.32
CA MET A 1 -9.02 51.82 1.34
C MET A 1 -8.29 50.66 2.01
N LEU A 2 -8.81 49.45 1.89
CA LEU A 2 -8.20 48.23 2.40
C LEU A 2 -7.99 47.32 1.20
N THR A 3 -6.73 47.10 0.89
CA THR A 3 -6.24 46.29 -0.20
C THR A 3 -6.54 44.81 0.07
N ARG A 4 -7.30 44.19 -0.82
CA ARG A 4 -7.51 42.73 -0.92
C ARG A 4 -6.17 42.08 -1.23
N ARG A 5 -5.65 41.29 -0.30
CA ARG A 5 -4.61 40.28 -0.60
C ARG A 5 -5.28 39.08 -1.21
N THR A 6 -4.94 38.81 -2.43
CA THR A 6 -5.28 37.59 -3.17
C THR A 6 -4.56 36.41 -2.50
N PHE A 7 -5.30 35.54 -1.87
CA PHE A 7 -4.80 34.22 -1.49
C PHE A 7 -4.76 33.37 -2.76
N ALA A 8 -3.56 33.08 -3.22
CA ALA A 8 -3.36 31.99 -4.18
C ALA A 8 -3.57 30.69 -3.40
N SER A 9 -4.63 29.99 -3.72
CA SER A 9 -4.89 28.62 -3.29
C SER A 9 -3.84 27.74 -3.98
N LEU A 10 -2.82 27.30 -3.25
CA LEU A 10 -2.07 26.12 -3.64
C LEU A 10 -2.99 24.94 -3.33
N ALA A 11 -3.46 24.30 -4.40
CA ALA A 11 -4.13 23.03 -4.31
C ALA A 11 -3.18 22.02 -3.66
N GLY A 12 -3.61 21.46 -2.52
CA GLY A 12 -2.83 20.45 -1.82
C GLY A 12 -2.59 19.24 -2.71
N LEU A 13 -1.33 18.86 -2.84
CA LEU A 13 -0.92 17.58 -3.41
C LEU A 13 -1.59 16.46 -2.60
N ALA A 14 -2.51 15.75 -3.25
CA ALA A 14 -3.03 14.52 -2.70
C ALA A 14 -1.89 13.51 -2.65
N ALA A 15 -1.32 13.30 -1.46
CA ALA A 15 -0.35 12.25 -1.24
C ALA A 15 -1.06 10.90 -1.46
N GLY A 16 -0.85 10.30 -2.63
CA GLY A 16 -1.41 9.01 -2.98
C GLY A 16 -0.89 7.93 -2.04
N SER A 17 -1.78 7.33 -1.28
CA SER A 17 -1.47 6.14 -0.48
C SER A 17 -1.25 4.97 -1.42
N VAL A 18 -0.10 4.33 -1.32
CA VAL A 18 0.30 3.21 -2.19
C VAL A 18 0.16 1.87 -1.46
N LEU A 19 -0.28 0.85 -2.17
CA LEU A 19 -0.83 -0.38 -1.60
C LEU A 19 -0.15 -1.69 -1.95
N LEU A 20 -0.38 -2.65 -1.07
CA LEU A 20 0.11 -4.03 -1.09
C LEU A 20 -0.78 -5.02 -1.83
N GLY A 21 -0.15 -5.82 -2.67
CA GLY A 21 -0.67 -7.13 -3.00
C GLY A 21 -0.24 -8.16 -1.94
N ILE A 22 -1.13 -8.60 -1.08
CA ILE A 22 -0.91 -9.78 -0.26
C ILE A 22 -1.51 -10.94 -1.07
N GLY A 23 -0.64 -11.80 -1.61
CA GLY A 23 -1.08 -13.05 -2.26
C GLY A 23 -1.72 -13.99 -1.23
N PRO A 24 -2.61 -14.90 -1.64
CA PRO A 24 -3.09 -15.95 -0.77
C PRO A 24 -1.95 -16.95 -0.53
N GLY A 25 -1.31 -16.89 0.62
CA GLY A 25 -0.23 -17.81 0.92
C GLY A 25 0.54 -17.46 2.17
N CYS A 26 -0.12 -17.45 3.33
CA CYS A 26 0.51 -17.64 4.63
C CYS A 26 -0.56 -18.15 5.61
N ALA A 27 -1.03 -19.37 5.40
CA ALA A 27 -1.61 -20.17 6.46
C ALA A 27 -0.45 -20.93 7.13
N GLY A 28 0.19 -20.29 8.08
CA GLY A 28 1.06 -20.93 9.04
C GLY A 28 0.21 -21.31 10.26
N SER A 29 -0.14 -22.58 10.36
CA SER A 29 -0.75 -23.15 11.55
C SER A 29 0.31 -23.34 12.61
N ASP A 30 0.34 -22.51 13.63
CA ASP A 30 1.00 -22.80 14.89
C ASP A 30 -0.07 -22.95 15.99
N SER A 31 -0.48 -24.19 16.21
CA SER A 31 -1.20 -24.59 17.40
C SER A 31 -0.20 -25.17 18.39
N GLU A 32 0.25 -24.40 19.35
CA GLU A 32 0.82 -24.94 20.59
C GLU A 32 -0.31 -25.21 21.59
N THR A 33 -0.59 -26.49 21.80
CA THR A 33 -1.26 -26.95 23.02
C THR A 33 -0.26 -27.76 23.81
N ALA A 34 0.10 -27.24 24.98
CA ALA A 34 0.79 -27.98 26.01
C ALA A 34 -0.20 -28.93 26.71
N ALA A 35 0.19 -30.20 26.84
CA ALA A 35 -0.27 -31.08 27.94
C ALA A 35 0.69 -32.24 28.10
N ASP A 36 1.19 -32.36 29.31
CA ASP A 36 2.00 -33.44 29.87
C ASP A 36 1.33 -34.84 29.79
N SER A 37 2.09 -35.87 29.53
CA SER A 37 2.21 -37.06 30.42
C SER A 37 3.06 -38.17 29.83
N GLU A 38 3.78 -38.80 30.75
CA GLU A 38 4.79 -39.85 30.69
C GLU A 38 4.46 -41.14 29.95
N ALA A 39 5.56 -41.79 29.57
CA ALA A 39 5.95 -43.20 29.72
C ALA A 39 5.90 -44.16 28.53
N SER A 40 7.05 -44.81 28.40
CA SER A 40 7.36 -46.18 27.97
C SER A 40 7.72 -46.46 26.51
N ARG A 41 9.03 -46.81 26.34
CA ARG A 41 9.63 -47.67 25.31
C ARG A 41 9.26 -49.16 25.58
N PRO A 42 9.45 -50.15 24.62
CA PRO A 42 10.70 -50.35 23.87
C PRO A 42 10.61 -50.94 22.44
N ALA A 43 11.73 -50.79 21.73
CA ALA A 43 12.46 -51.64 20.80
C ALA A 43 11.78 -52.59 19.80
N GLY A 44 12.34 -52.58 18.54
CA GLY A 44 12.34 -53.71 17.62
C GLY A 44 12.49 -53.37 16.13
N SER A 45 13.67 -53.37 15.66
CA SER A 45 14.38 -54.04 14.54
C SER A 45 13.85 -53.98 13.10
N SER A 46 14.77 -53.53 12.23
CA SER A 46 15.22 -54.06 10.92
C SER A 46 14.31 -54.06 9.70
N GLY A 47 14.89 -53.56 8.61
CA GLY A 47 14.57 -53.96 7.26
C GLY A 47 14.97 -52.98 6.17
N ASN A 48 16.03 -53.28 5.49
CA ASN A 48 16.57 -52.66 4.25
C ASN A 48 15.53 -52.49 3.15
N GLY A 49 15.69 -51.41 2.36
CA GLY A 49 15.04 -51.24 1.07
C GLY A 49 15.50 -49.98 0.36
N ASP A 50 16.62 -50.07 -0.31
CA ASP A 50 17.21 -49.10 -1.22
C ASP A 50 16.33 -48.96 -2.49
N VAL A 51 15.83 -47.74 -2.79
CA VAL A 51 15.44 -47.34 -4.15
C VAL A 51 15.76 -45.87 -4.32
N GLY A 52 16.73 -45.60 -5.17
CA GLY A 52 17.19 -44.28 -5.54
C GLY A 52 16.11 -43.41 -6.22
N SER A 53 15.98 -42.18 -5.75
CA SER A 53 15.37 -41.11 -6.52
C SER A 53 16.39 -39.99 -6.72
N ARG A 54 16.68 -39.76 -7.99
CA ARG A 54 17.57 -38.69 -8.45
C ARG A 54 17.04 -37.35 -8.05
N GLY A 55 17.67 -36.68 -7.13
CA GLY A 55 17.48 -35.25 -6.84
C GLY A 55 18.05 -34.44 -8.00
N VAL A 56 17.20 -33.65 -8.63
CA VAL A 56 17.62 -32.57 -9.53
C VAL A 56 18.14 -31.43 -8.64
N GLY A 57 19.43 -31.24 -8.61
CA GLY A 57 20.06 -30.14 -7.93
C GLY A 57 19.68 -28.82 -8.61
N MET A 58 18.98 -27.97 -7.87
CA MET A 58 18.91 -26.56 -8.20
C MET A 58 20.22 -25.93 -7.74
N GLU A 59 21.08 -25.58 -8.69
CA GLU A 59 22.26 -24.75 -8.44
C GLU A 59 21.78 -23.34 -7.98
N GLU A 60 22.07 -23.04 -6.73
CA GLU A 60 22.02 -21.66 -6.22
C GLU A 60 23.07 -20.83 -6.99
N ARG A 61 22.61 -19.92 -7.84
CA ARG A 61 23.46 -18.88 -8.41
C ARG A 61 23.88 -17.94 -7.28
N PRO A 62 25.17 -17.73 -7.03
CA PRO A 62 25.60 -16.74 -6.05
C PRO A 62 25.18 -15.35 -6.52
N ALA A 63 24.56 -14.58 -5.63
CA ALA A 63 24.31 -13.18 -5.82
C ALA A 63 25.64 -12.45 -6.03
N THR A 64 25.84 -11.91 -7.22
CA THR A 64 26.97 -11.00 -7.48
C THR A 64 26.71 -9.72 -6.71
N SER A 65 27.49 -9.51 -5.64
CA SER A 65 27.65 -8.21 -5.00
C SER A 65 28.28 -7.26 -6.03
N GLY A 66 27.43 -6.44 -6.66
CA GLY A 66 27.90 -5.31 -7.44
C GLY A 66 28.63 -4.34 -6.51
N ASP A 67 29.86 -4.03 -6.83
CA ASP A 67 30.67 -3.02 -6.15
C ASP A 67 29.92 -1.69 -6.13
N VAL A 68 29.52 -1.26 -4.95
CA VAL A 68 29.05 0.10 -4.72
C VAL A 68 30.27 1.00 -4.69
N SER A 69 30.57 1.66 -5.78
CA SER A 69 31.59 2.72 -5.80
C SER A 69 31.13 3.84 -4.86
N ALA A 70 32.01 4.23 -3.94
CA ALA A 70 31.78 5.30 -2.98
C ALA A 70 31.95 6.71 -3.62
N ASP A 71 31.34 6.95 -4.76
CA ASP A 71 31.10 8.30 -5.24
C ASP A 71 29.87 8.85 -4.54
N ALA A 72 29.94 10.10 -4.06
CA ALA A 72 28.80 10.75 -3.42
C ALA A 72 27.57 10.59 -4.30
N ALA A 73 26.55 9.90 -3.80
CA ALA A 73 25.37 9.59 -4.57
C ALA A 73 24.73 10.91 -5.04
N ALA A 74 24.52 11.04 -6.34
CA ALA A 74 23.90 12.25 -6.88
C ALA A 74 22.47 12.39 -6.32
N ALA A 75 22.05 13.65 -6.08
CA ALA A 75 20.68 13.94 -5.67
C ALA A 75 19.67 13.32 -6.65
N LEU A 76 18.54 12.83 -6.10
CA LEU A 76 17.47 12.27 -6.91
C LEU A 76 16.75 13.41 -7.64
N ALA A 77 16.76 13.37 -8.96
CA ALA A 77 16.17 14.41 -9.78
C ALA A 77 14.62 14.34 -9.77
N PRO A 78 13.93 15.48 -9.91
CA PRO A 78 12.49 15.49 -10.15
C PRO A 78 12.09 14.63 -11.34
N GLY A 79 10.95 13.96 -11.24
CA GLY A 79 10.41 13.05 -12.26
C GLY A 79 10.91 11.62 -12.16
N LEU A 80 11.94 11.33 -11.35
CA LEU A 80 12.36 9.94 -11.11
C LEU A 80 11.33 9.20 -10.26
N LEU A 81 11.20 7.90 -10.51
CA LEU A 81 10.39 7.00 -9.70
C LEU A 81 11.23 6.37 -8.60
N CYS A 82 10.62 6.26 -7.43
CA CYS A 82 11.11 5.47 -6.32
C CYS A 82 10.18 4.27 -6.13
N VAL A 83 10.68 3.07 -6.40
CA VAL A 83 9.90 1.84 -6.42
C VAL A 83 10.37 0.90 -5.30
N ALA A 84 9.46 0.58 -4.38
CA ALA A 84 9.73 -0.39 -3.31
C ALA A 84 9.76 -1.80 -3.90
N GLU A 85 10.93 -2.44 -3.90
CA GLU A 85 11.15 -3.80 -4.40
C GLU A 85 11.03 -4.81 -3.24
N TYR A 86 9.85 -5.36 -3.07
CA TYR A 86 9.50 -6.25 -1.95
C TYR A 86 10.43 -7.45 -1.81
N ALA A 87 10.80 -8.08 -2.92
CA ALA A 87 11.60 -9.30 -2.91
C ALA A 87 13.11 -9.04 -2.73
N ASN A 88 13.59 -7.83 -3.04
CA ASN A 88 15.02 -7.49 -2.92
C ASN A 88 15.38 -6.69 -1.67
N ASN A 89 14.39 -6.24 -0.89
CA ASN A 89 14.61 -5.35 0.26
C ASN A 89 15.26 -4.01 -0.13
N THR A 90 14.91 -3.48 -1.28
CA THR A 90 15.49 -2.25 -1.84
C THR A 90 14.41 -1.25 -2.27
N LEU A 91 14.81 0.01 -2.34
CA LEU A 91 14.15 1.07 -3.08
C LEU A 91 14.90 1.24 -4.40
N ALA A 92 14.27 0.92 -5.52
CA ALA A 92 14.83 1.19 -6.84
C ALA A 92 14.50 2.62 -7.26
N VAL A 93 15.52 3.33 -7.73
CA VAL A 93 15.35 4.64 -8.37
C VAL A 93 15.41 4.45 -9.88
N VAL A 94 14.37 4.91 -10.58
CA VAL A 94 14.13 4.58 -11.99
C VAL A 94 13.82 5.83 -12.78
N ASP A 95 14.39 5.94 -13.97
CA ASP A 95 13.99 6.93 -14.98
C ASP A 95 12.75 6.39 -15.76
N PRO A 96 11.56 6.97 -15.59
CA PRO A 96 10.37 6.48 -16.27
C PRO A 96 10.38 6.67 -17.79
N ALA A 97 11.20 7.60 -18.31
CA ALA A 97 11.28 7.87 -19.74
C ALA A 97 12.11 6.80 -20.46
N THR A 98 13.22 6.36 -19.85
CA THR A 98 14.11 5.35 -20.43
C THR A 98 13.81 3.94 -19.94
N GLY A 99 13.20 3.81 -18.78
CA GLY A 99 13.02 2.54 -18.04
C GLY A 99 14.28 2.06 -17.32
N GLU A 100 15.34 2.88 -17.27
CA GLU A 100 16.60 2.53 -16.64
C GLU A 100 16.49 2.55 -15.13
N ILE A 101 16.96 1.49 -14.47
CA ILE A 101 17.12 1.44 -13.03
C ILE A 101 18.47 2.05 -12.68
N LEU A 102 18.45 3.29 -12.19
CA LEU A 102 19.66 4.08 -11.95
C LEU A 102 20.43 3.60 -10.72
N GLN A 103 19.73 3.22 -9.67
CA GLN A 103 20.32 2.69 -8.43
C GLN A 103 19.31 1.92 -7.60
N ARG A 104 19.82 1.14 -6.66
CA ARG A 104 19.05 0.44 -5.62
C ARG A 104 19.60 0.80 -4.25
N ILE A 105 18.73 1.24 -3.35
CA ILE A 105 19.05 1.69 -1.99
C ILE A 105 18.42 0.68 -1.03
N ALA A 106 19.14 0.24 -0.02
CA ALA A 106 18.58 -0.67 1.00
C ALA A 106 17.41 -0.01 1.74
N ALA A 107 16.28 -0.70 1.86
CA ALA A 107 15.02 -0.14 2.35
C ALA A 107 14.28 -1.03 3.37
N GLY A 108 15.02 -1.72 4.23
CA GLY A 108 14.45 -2.64 5.21
C GLY A 108 13.88 -3.92 4.60
N GLN A 109 13.32 -4.79 5.45
CA GLN A 109 12.82 -6.09 5.00
C GLN A 109 11.41 -5.98 4.39
N ASN A 110 11.23 -6.53 3.19
CA ASN A 110 9.97 -6.53 2.46
C ASN A 110 9.33 -5.12 2.35
N PRO A 111 10.01 -4.16 1.72
CA PRO A 111 9.47 -2.82 1.49
C PRO A 111 8.22 -2.91 0.62
N ALA A 112 7.15 -2.26 1.06
CA ALA A 112 5.83 -2.50 0.52
C ALA A 112 5.10 -1.23 0.09
N THR A 113 5.47 -0.10 0.64
CA THR A 113 4.92 1.21 0.31
C THR A 113 6.03 2.23 0.17
N ALA A 114 5.80 3.27 -0.64
CA ALA A 114 6.71 4.40 -0.78
C ALA A 114 5.92 5.71 -0.82
N LEU A 115 6.45 6.76 -0.20
CA LEU A 115 5.87 8.10 -0.17
C LEU A 115 6.99 9.13 -0.22
N VAL A 116 6.85 10.16 -1.05
CA VAL A 116 7.73 11.33 -1.07
C VAL A 116 7.12 12.43 -0.20
N ALA A 117 7.88 12.91 0.78
CA ALA A 117 7.47 14.00 1.65
C ALA A 117 8.69 14.70 2.26
N ASP A 118 8.61 16.04 2.44
CA ASP A 118 9.60 16.83 3.18
C ASP A 118 11.06 16.59 2.76
N GLY A 119 11.29 16.41 1.44
CA GLY A 119 12.63 16.17 0.88
C GLY A 119 13.17 14.75 1.12
N TRP A 120 12.32 13.81 1.52
CA TRP A 120 12.66 12.41 1.78
C TRP A 120 11.72 11.46 1.06
N VAL A 121 12.23 10.25 0.77
CA VAL A 121 11.40 9.10 0.39
C VAL A 121 11.24 8.22 1.61
N TYR A 122 10.00 8.03 2.05
CA TYR A 122 9.65 7.14 3.16
C TYR A 122 9.16 5.80 2.61
N VAL A 123 9.72 4.72 3.12
CA VAL A 123 9.41 3.35 2.68
C VAL A 123 8.95 2.53 3.87
N GLY A 124 7.73 2.05 3.82
CA GLY A 124 7.20 1.14 4.84
C GLY A 124 7.67 -0.29 4.57
N SER A 125 8.43 -0.86 5.52
CA SER A 125 9.02 -2.19 5.41
C SER A 125 8.24 -3.21 6.22
N SER A 126 7.37 -3.96 5.53
CA SER A 126 6.38 -4.83 6.16
C SER A 126 6.97 -6.01 6.94
N GLY A 127 8.17 -6.47 6.61
CA GLY A 127 8.86 -7.56 7.32
C GLY A 127 9.71 -7.09 8.50
N GLY A 128 10.12 -5.82 8.52
CA GLY A 128 11.07 -5.27 9.50
C GLY A 128 10.43 -4.45 10.62
N GLY A 129 9.15 -4.07 10.51
CA GLY A 129 8.49 -3.19 11.48
C GLY A 129 9.04 -1.78 11.51
N GLU A 130 9.60 -1.30 10.41
CA GLU A 130 10.28 -0.02 10.27
C GLU A 130 9.81 0.78 9.06
N VAL A 131 10.00 2.08 9.13
CA VAL A 131 9.97 3.00 7.99
C VAL A 131 11.40 3.42 7.69
N THR A 132 11.85 3.17 6.48
CA THR A 132 13.14 3.66 5.99
C THR A 132 12.93 5.04 5.36
N ALA A 133 13.70 6.03 5.78
CA ALA A 133 13.73 7.37 5.19
C ALA A 133 15.04 7.55 4.40
N VAL A 134 14.92 7.89 3.11
CA VAL A 134 16.04 8.15 2.19
C VAL A 134 16.01 9.62 1.80
N ASN A 135 17.11 10.34 2.00
CA ASN A 135 17.21 11.76 1.67
C ASN A 135 17.29 11.96 0.15
N ILE A 136 16.42 12.80 -0.42
CA ILE A 136 16.38 13.05 -1.87
C ILE A 136 17.62 13.81 -2.34
N ALA A 137 18.12 14.77 -1.54
CA ALA A 137 19.28 15.58 -1.88
C ALA A 137 20.62 14.80 -1.74
N ASP A 138 20.64 13.79 -0.86
CA ASP A 138 21.80 12.91 -0.63
C ASP A 138 21.33 11.50 -0.31
N PRO A 139 21.12 10.64 -1.30
CA PRO A 139 20.57 9.29 -1.13
C PRO A 139 21.49 8.32 -0.34
N SER A 140 22.70 8.74 0.01
CA SER A 140 23.56 7.99 0.95
C SER A 140 23.08 8.15 2.42
N GLN A 141 22.29 9.19 2.71
CA GLN A 141 21.68 9.41 4.00
C GLN A 141 20.39 8.59 4.11
N VAL A 142 20.50 7.45 4.76
CA VAL A 142 19.39 6.53 5.01
C VAL A 142 19.19 6.38 6.51
N THR A 143 17.96 6.52 6.97
CA THR A 143 17.58 6.38 8.38
C THR A 143 16.45 5.37 8.52
N SER A 144 16.61 4.41 9.43
CA SER A 144 15.55 3.47 9.81
C SER A 144 14.82 3.97 11.06
N ILE A 145 13.50 3.97 11.02
CA ILE A 145 12.62 4.41 12.09
C ILE A 145 11.76 3.21 12.50
N THR A 146 12.03 2.62 13.66
CA THR A 146 11.21 1.55 14.18
C THR A 146 9.84 2.08 14.57
N VAL A 147 8.77 1.53 13.99
CA VAL A 147 7.40 2.01 14.22
C VAL A 147 6.48 0.96 14.81
N GLY A 148 6.57 -0.30 14.42
CA GLY A 148 5.63 -1.31 14.88
C GLY A 148 5.98 -2.72 14.44
N LYS A 149 5.00 -3.44 13.90
CA LYS A 149 5.16 -4.83 13.46
C LYS A 149 5.19 -4.94 11.93
N GLN A 150 4.19 -4.33 11.26
CA GLN A 150 4.03 -4.39 9.81
C GLN A 150 3.47 -3.07 9.29
N PRO A 151 4.31 -2.04 9.11
CA PRO A 151 3.90 -0.77 8.53
C PRO A 151 3.53 -0.95 7.07
N LEU A 152 2.31 -0.53 6.69
CA LEU A 152 1.77 -0.65 5.35
C LEU A 152 1.20 0.66 4.81
N GLY A 153 0.24 1.26 5.49
CA GLY A 153 -0.33 2.54 5.07
C GLY A 153 0.60 3.70 5.43
N LEU A 154 0.91 4.58 4.48
CA LEU A 154 1.63 5.82 4.73
C LEU A 154 0.76 7.01 4.29
N CYS A 155 0.72 8.05 5.12
CA CYS A 155 0.07 9.31 4.80
C CYS A 155 0.83 10.46 5.47
N TYR A 156 1.07 11.55 4.76
CA TYR A 156 1.84 12.69 5.27
C TYR A 156 0.95 13.92 5.48
N ASP A 157 1.10 14.55 6.63
CA ASP A 157 0.52 15.84 6.95
C ASP A 157 1.61 16.92 6.85
N GLU A 158 1.62 17.64 5.74
CA GLU A 158 2.59 18.70 5.49
C GLU A 158 2.48 19.85 6.52
N ALA A 159 1.26 20.17 6.94
CA ALA A 159 1.02 21.27 7.89
C ALA A 159 1.59 20.97 9.29
N GLN A 160 1.64 19.69 9.66
CA GLN A 160 2.15 19.26 10.96
C GLN A 160 3.58 18.68 10.89
N GLY A 161 4.09 18.39 9.70
CA GLY A 161 5.37 17.67 9.53
C GLY A 161 5.33 16.24 10.10
N VAL A 162 4.17 15.57 10.00
CA VAL A 162 3.95 14.24 10.58
C VAL A 162 3.62 13.23 9.51
N LEU A 163 4.35 12.11 9.53
CA LEU A 163 4.03 10.93 8.77
C LEU A 163 3.19 9.98 9.62
N TYR A 164 1.99 9.66 9.16
CA TYR A 164 1.11 8.64 9.75
C TYR A 164 1.41 7.29 9.12
N VAL A 165 1.55 6.27 9.95
CA VAL A 165 1.91 4.90 9.54
C VAL A 165 0.89 3.91 10.09
N GLY A 166 0.14 3.27 9.22
CA GLY A 166 -0.80 2.20 9.58
C GLY A 166 -0.06 0.88 9.80
N ASP A 167 -0.28 0.25 10.95
CA ASP A 167 0.31 -1.06 11.27
C ASP A 167 -0.72 -2.17 11.11
N TYR A 168 -0.44 -3.07 10.17
CA TYR A 168 -1.33 -4.18 9.83
C TYR A 168 -1.58 -5.16 10.98
N PHE A 169 -0.55 -5.49 11.77
CA PHE A 169 -0.69 -6.45 12.87
C PHE A 169 -0.86 -5.84 14.26
N ALA A 170 -0.66 -4.54 14.42
CA ALA A 170 -0.77 -3.91 15.73
C ALA A 170 -2.11 -3.19 15.97
N SER A 171 -3.00 -3.10 14.96
CA SER A 171 -4.24 -2.31 15.01
C SER A 171 -3.98 -0.91 15.55
N SER A 172 -2.98 -0.24 15.00
CA SER A 172 -2.52 1.06 15.47
C SER A 172 -2.03 1.94 14.32
N ILE A 173 -2.04 3.23 14.58
CA ILE A 173 -1.44 4.24 13.74
C ILE A 173 -0.26 4.84 14.49
N HIS A 174 0.90 4.84 13.87
CA HIS A 174 2.11 5.42 14.42
C HIS A 174 2.34 6.80 13.80
N LEU A 175 2.66 7.79 14.63
CA LEU A 175 2.97 9.16 14.23
C LEU A 175 4.48 9.33 14.28
N VAL A 176 5.06 9.65 13.16
CA VAL A 176 6.51 9.89 13.00
C VAL A 176 6.72 11.38 12.71
N ASP A 177 7.53 12.03 13.53
CA ASP A 177 8.02 13.38 13.26
C ASP A 177 9.05 13.31 12.14
N THR A 178 8.79 14.01 11.02
CA THR A 178 9.65 13.94 9.83
C THR A 178 10.94 14.74 9.99
N GLN A 179 11.01 15.69 10.89
CA GLN A 179 12.24 16.45 11.18
C GLN A 179 13.17 15.65 12.11
N LEU A 180 12.61 15.07 13.16
CA LEU A 180 13.36 14.27 14.14
C LEU A 180 13.66 12.85 13.66
N LYS A 181 12.98 12.38 12.59
CA LYS A 181 13.02 10.98 12.11
C LYS A 181 12.78 9.99 13.24
N SER A 182 11.74 10.23 14.03
CA SER A 182 11.43 9.42 15.20
C SER A 182 9.94 9.25 15.43
N LEU A 183 9.57 8.11 16.01
CA LEU A 183 8.21 7.82 16.47
C LEU A 183 7.89 8.73 17.68
N VAL A 184 6.84 9.55 17.56
CA VAL A 184 6.43 10.48 18.63
C VAL A 184 5.15 10.04 19.33
N ARG A 185 4.28 9.27 18.66
CA ARG A 185 3.01 8.83 19.25
C ARG A 185 2.49 7.56 18.57
N THR A 186 1.76 6.76 19.31
CA THR A 186 0.97 5.63 18.77
C THR A 186 -0.48 5.78 19.18
N VAL A 187 -1.37 5.76 18.20
CA VAL A 187 -2.82 5.72 18.38
C VAL A 187 -3.27 4.28 18.20
N LYS A 188 -3.98 3.73 19.18
CA LYS A 188 -4.56 2.39 19.06
C LYS A 188 -5.98 2.49 18.56
N LEU A 189 -6.28 1.72 17.53
CA LEU A 189 -7.64 1.54 17.05
C LEU A 189 -8.38 0.53 17.94
N SER A 190 -9.67 0.75 18.15
CA SER A 190 -10.48 -0.16 18.95
C SER A 190 -10.54 -1.54 18.27
N ALA A 191 -10.57 -2.61 19.07
CA ALA A 191 -10.69 -3.96 18.53
C ALA A 191 -12.10 -4.27 17.98
N SER A 192 -13.06 -3.35 18.14
CA SER A 192 -14.50 -3.59 18.03
C SER A 192 -15.15 -3.11 16.73
N GLY A 193 -14.41 -2.96 15.62
CA GLY A 193 -14.99 -2.44 14.38
C GLY A 193 -16.24 -3.19 13.93
N TYR A 194 -16.13 -4.43 13.67
CA TYR A 194 -17.20 -5.22 13.00
C TYR A 194 -18.12 -6.02 13.92
N HIS A 195 -17.85 -6.10 15.21
CA HIS A 195 -18.56 -6.99 16.16
C HIS A 195 -20.03 -6.61 16.44
N ASN A 196 -20.52 -5.47 15.95
CA ASN A 196 -21.91 -5.07 16.13
C ASN A 196 -22.85 -5.47 14.96
N ARG A 197 -22.34 -6.11 13.91
CA ARG A 197 -23.20 -6.66 12.86
C ARG A 197 -23.76 -7.99 13.29
N THR A 198 -25.07 -8.02 13.45
CA THR A 198 -25.85 -9.24 13.72
C THR A 198 -25.89 -10.20 12.52
N ASP A 199 -25.39 -9.77 11.37
CA ASP A 199 -25.46 -10.53 10.13
C ASP A 199 -24.30 -10.12 9.18
N PRO A 200 -23.06 -10.60 9.40
CA PRO A 200 -22.01 -10.43 8.42
C PRO A 200 -22.38 -11.23 7.17
N PRO A 201 -22.15 -10.70 5.94
CA PRO A 201 -22.28 -11.50 4.74
C PRO A 201 -21.47 -12.78 4.89
N ASP A 202 -21.99 -13.92 4.45
CA ASP A 202 -21.33 -15.24 4.58
C ASP A 202 -19.92 -15.29 3.98
N CYS A 203 -19.61 -14.39 3.05
CA CYS A 203 -18.27 -14.22 2.45
C CYS A 203 -17.22 -13.60 3.37
N CYS A 204 -17.62 -13.07 4.54
CA CYS A 204 -16.78 -12.18 5.34
C CYS A 204 -16.69 -12.62 6.80
N ARG A 205 -16.57 -13.92 7.07
CA ARG A 205 -16.29 -14.44 8.41
C ARG A 205 -14.86 -14.06 8.80
N ILE A 206 -14.74 -12.93 9.46
CA ILE A 206 -13.49 -12.50 10.06
C ILE A 206 -13.33 -13.23 11.38
N ASP A 207 -12.18 -13.87 11.55
CA ASP A 207 -11.80 -14.40 12.86
C ASP A 207 -11.70 -13.23 13.85
N PRO A 208 -12.45 -13.25 14.96
CA PRO A 208 -12.42 -12.19 15.98
C PRO A 208 -11.03 -11.86 16.53
N GLY A 209 -10.05 -12.74 16.34
CA GLY A 209 -8.66 -12.55 16.76
C GLY A 209 -7.76 -11.78 15.80
N THR A 210 -8.21 -11.47 14.58
CA THR A 210 -7.31 -10.92 13.53
C THR A 210 -6.96 -9.44 13.68
N GLY A 211 -7.67 -8.67 14.50
CA GLY A 211 -7.48 -7.23 14.64
C GLY A 211 -7.89 -6.42 13.41
N ARG A 212 -7.63 -5.11 13.44
CA ARG A 212 -8.03 -4.16 12.37
C ARG A 212 -7.34 -4.40 11.04
N ARG A 213 -6.06 -4.75 11.04
CA ARG A 213 -5.24 -4.89 9.84
C ARG A 213 -5.29 -3.66 8.95
N THR A 214 -4.87 -2.51 9.49
CA THR A 214 -4.86 -1.24 8.75
C THR A 214 -3.88 -1.29 7.59
N VAL A 215 -4.39 -1.10 6.37
CA VAL A 215 -3.62 -1.24 5.12
C VAL A 215 -3.35 0.09 4.43
N ALA A 216 -4.27 1.05 4.52
CA ALA A 216 -4.13 2.33 3.86
C ALA A 216 -4.72 3.47 4.71
N LEU A 217 -4.23 4.67 4.49
CA LEU A 217 -4.59 5.87 5.23
C LEU A 217 -4.91 7.00 4.26
N ALA A 218 -5.89 7.84 4.61
CA ALA A 218 -6.17 9.09 3.92
C ALA A 218 -6.41 10.21 4.92
N LEU A 219 -5.71 11.33 4.74
CA LEU A 219 -5.89 12.53 5.55
C LEU A 219 -7.04 13.38 4.98
N ALA A 220 -7.88 13.94 5.84
CA ALA A 220 -8.85 14.93 5.42
C ALA A 220 -8.15 16.17 4.85
N PRO A 221 -8.61 16.77 3.75
CA PRO A 221 -7.96 17.94 3.15
C PRO A 221 -7.84 19.14 4.07
N GLU A 222 -8.80 19.29 4.99
CA GLU A 222 -8.80 20.33 6.02
C GLU A 222 -7.88 20.02 7.21
N GLY A 223 -7.27 18.82 7.23
CA GLY A 223 -6.51 18.30 8.37
C GLY A 223 -7.41 17.81 9.53
N GLY A 224 -6.79 17.36 10.60
CA GLY A 224 -7.46 17.00 11.85
C GLY A 224 -8.17 15.65 11.88
N LEU A 225 -8.50 15.05 10.74
CA LEU A 225 -9.11 13.72 10.62
C LEU A 225 -8.29 12.79 9.74
N LEU A 226 -8.13 11.55 10.19
CA LEU A 226 -7.49 10.48 9.44
C LEU A 226 -8.47 9.33 9.22
N TYR A 227 -8.58 8.85 7.99
CA TYR A 227 -9.37 7.69 7.60
C TYR A 227 -8.45 6.48 7.43
N CYS A 228 -8.77 5.39 8.11
CA CYS A 228 -7.95 4.19 8.17
C CYS A 228 -8.71 3.03 7.54
N ALA A 229 -8.30 2.57 6.37
CA ALA A 229 -8.88 1.41 5.71
C ALA A 229 -8.37 0.12 6.38
N ASN A 230 -9.28 -0.67 6.94
CA ASN A 230 -8.98 -1.83 7.75
C ASN A 230 -9.41 -3.12 7.03
N TYR A 231 -8.42 -3.85 6.51
CA TYR A 231 -8.65 -5.13 5.83
C TYR A 231 -9.17 -6.22 6.77
N GLY A 232 -8.76 -6.20 8.04
CA GLY A 232 -9.11 -7.24 9.00
C GLY A 232 -10.55 -7.14 9.53
N THR A 233 -11.16 -5.96 9.50
CA THR A 233 -12.52 -5.71 9.99
C THR A 233 -13.48 -5.22 8.91
N PHE A 234 -13.01 -5.03 7.67
CA PHE A 234 -13.78 -4.58 6.52
C PHE A 234 -14.52 -3.26 6.80
N ASP A 235 -13.81 -2.34 7.41
CA ASP A 235 -14.32 -1.02 7.76
C ASP A 235 -13.31 0.10 7.46
N VAL A 236 -13.77 1.33 7.62
CA VAL A 236 -12.93 2.53 7.63
C VAL A 236 -13.06 3.20 8.98
N ALA A 237 -12.01 3.19 9.80
CA ALA A 237 -11.98 3.92 11.04
C ALA A 237 -11.71 5.40 10.78
N ARG A 238 -12.42 6.29 11.47
CA ARG A 238 -12.20 7.73 11.49
C ARG A 238 -11.55 8.13 12.82
N VAL A 239 -10.37 8.74 12.74
CA VAL A 239 -9.55 9.11 13.89
C VAL A 239 -9.45 10.64 13.97
N ASP A 240 -9.74 11.20 15.13
CA ASP A 240 -9.43 12.60 15.47
C ASP A 240 -7.95 12.71 15.82
N LEU A 241 -7.20 13.49 15.06
CA LEU A 241 -5.76 13.63 15.23
C LEU A 241 -5.37 14.50 16.43
N ALA A 242 -6.24 15.41 16.86
CA ALA A 242 -5.98 16.25 18.02
C ALA A 242 -6.05 15.44 19.32
N THR A 243 -7.08 14.62 19.46
CA THR A 243 -7.24 13.75 20.63
C THR A 243 -6.49 12.42 20.47
N GLY A 244 -6.33 11.93 19.23
CA GLY A 244 -5.84 10.61 18.90
C GLY A 244 -6.82 9.52 19.24
N GLU A 245 -8.11 9.81 19.21
CA GLU A 245 -9.18 8.85 19.48
C GLU A 245 -9.89 8.45 18.19
N GLU A 246 -10.25 7.19 18.09
CA GLU A 246 -11.17 6.71 17.07
C GLU A 246 -12.56 7.25 17.37
N ILE A 247 -13.12 8.06 16.45
CA ILE A 247 -14.45 8.65 16.63
C ILE A 247 -15.53 7.65 16.30
N GLU A 248 -15.37 6.94 15.17
CA GLU A 248 -16.29 5.96 14.64
C GLU A 248 -15.64 5.07 13.59
N ALA A 249 -16.34 4.03 13.16
CA ALA A 249 -15.95 3.21 12.01
C ALA A 249 -17.12 3.10 11.03
N PHE A 250 -16.81 3.21 9.75
CA PHE A 250 -17.76 3.09 8.64
C PHE A 250 -17.73 1.67 8.09
N ASP A 251 -18.87 1.01 8.10
CA ASP A 251 -19.04 -0.34 7.57
C ASP A 251 -19.31 -0.33 6.05
N GLY A 252 -19.22 -1.51 5.45
CA GLY A 252 -19.74 -1.77 4.10
C GLY A 252 -18.73 -1.70 2.98
N VAL A 253 -17.45 -1.82 3.30
CA VAL A 253 -16.37 -1.99 2.32
C VAL A 253 -15.79 -3.39 2.48
N VAL A 254 -15.75 -4.19 1.43
CA VAL A 254 -15.24 -5.57 1.50
C VAL A 254 -13.78 -5.61 1.07
N GLY A 255 -12.90 -6.05 1.97
CA GLY A 255 -11.47 -6.19 1.70
C GLY A 255 -10.78 -4.89 1.28
N PRO A 256 -10.94 -3.76 2.00
CA PRO A 256 -10.37 -2.49 1.57
C PRO A 256 -8.85 -2.60 1.46
N ARG A 257 -8.32 -2.04 0.37
CA ARG A 257 -6.88 -2.04 0.06
C ARG A 257 -6.31 -0.65 -0.05
N GLN A 258 -7.01 0.24 -0.72
CA GLN A 258 -6.62 1.63 -0.87
C GLN A 258 -7.79 2.54 -0.53
N ILE A 259 -7.48 3.71 -0.02
CA ILE A 259 -8.44 4.76 0.29
C ILE A 259 -7.87 6.10 -0.14
N LEU A 260 -8.70 6.95 -0.70
CA LEU A 260 -8.40 8.37 -0.90
C LEU A 260 -9.64 9.22 -0.58
N VAL A 261 -9.42 10.47 -0.25
CA VAL A 261 -10.46 11.49 -0.18
C VAL A 261 -10.63 12.06 -1.58
N SER A 262 -11.89 12.18 -2.05
CA SER A 262 -12.18 12.76 -3.38
C SER A 262 -11.68 14.20 -3.51
N ALA A 263 -11.46 14.65 -4.74
CA ALA A 263 -10.92 15.97 -5.05
C ALA A 263 -11.74 17.13 -4.44
N ASP A 264 -13.06 16.96 -4.35
CA ASP A 264 -13.98 17.92 -3.70
C ASP A 264 -14.02 17.79 -2.17
N GLY A 265 -13.34 16.81 -1.60
CA GLY A 265 -13.32 16.53 -0.18
C GLY A 265 -14.60 15.90 0.39
N ALA A 266 -15.61 15.58 -0.45
CA ALA A 266 -16.91 15.13 0.02
C ALA A 266 -17.03 13.62 0.20
N GLN A 267 -16.20 12.84 -0.47
CA GLN A 267 -16.31 11.40 -0.55
C GLN A 267 -15.02 10.69 -0.14
N LEU A 268 -15.16 9.40 0.21
CA LEU A 268 -14.06 8.45 0.31
C LEU A 268 -14.19 7.46 -0.85
N LEU A 269 -13.11 7.29 -1.60
CA LEU A 269 -13.00 6.31 -2.67
C LEU A 269 -12.14 5.16 -2.16
N LEU A 270 -12.64 3.92 -2.24
CA LEU A 270 -11.96 2.75 -1.72
C LEU A 270 -11.91 1.63 -2.75
N ALA A 271 -10.72 1.12 -2.98
CA ALA A 271 -10.53 -0.12 -3.71
C ALA A 271 -10.70 -1.31 -2.77
N GLY A 272 -11.56 -2.28 -3.13
CA GLY A 272 -11.82 -3.48 -2.36
C GLY A 272 -11.56 -4.76 -3.15
N VAL A 273 -10.75 -5.66 -2.60
CA VAL A 273 -10.37 -6.91 -3.28
C VAL A 273 -11.37 -8.06 -3.07
N GLY A 274 -12.48 -7.79 -2.39
CA GLY A 274 -13.45 -8.82 -2.06
C GLY A 274 -13.04 -9.70 -0.89
N GLY A 275 -13.94 -10.65 -0.53
CA GLY A 275 -13.70 -11.67 0.47
C GLY A 275 -13.15 -12.95 -0.13
N GLU A 276 -12.81 -13.94 0.72
CA GLU A 276 -12.43 -15.28 0.29
C GLU A 276 -13.71 -16.09 -0.06
N GLY A 277 -13.69 -16.80 -1.19
CA GLY A 277 -14.76 -17.73 -1.59
C GLY A 277 -15.33 -17.50 -2.98
N GLU A 278 -16.41 -18.23 -3.35
CA GLU A 278 -17.02 -18.22 -4.68
C GLU A 278 -17.76 -16.90 -5.05
N GLN A 279 -17.92 -15.98 -4.11
CA GLN A 279 -18.49 -14.64 -4.33
C GLN A 279 -17.43 -13.59 -4.05
N GLN A 280 -16.43 -13.52 -4.90
CA GLN A 280 -15.46 -12.41 -4.89
C GLN A 280 -16.14 -11.17 -5.50
N VAL A 281 -16.90 -10.46 -4.69
CA VAL A 281 -17.36 -9.12 -5.05
C VAL A 281 -16.21 -8.16 -4.82
N SER A 282 -15.62 -7.69 -5.89
CA SER A 282 -14.48 -6.79 -5.87
C SER A 282 -14.89 -5.50 -6.56
N ASP A 283 -15.06 -4.44 -5.78
CA ASP A 283 -15.66 -3.20 -6.25
C ASP A 283 -14.84 -1.98 -5.85
N LEU A 284 -15.05 -0.92 -6.56
CA LEU A 284 -14.71 0.42 -6.13
C LEU A 284 -15.91 0.97 -5.34
N TYR A 285 -15.67 1.29 -4.07
CA TYR A 285 -16.69 1.82 -3.17
C TYR A 285 -16.56 3.33 -3.05
N VAL A 286 -17.70 4.02 -3.11
CA VAL A 286 -17.80 5.47 -2.85
C VAL A 286 -18.66 5.68 -1.62
N LEU A 287 -18.08 6.28 -0.57
CA LEU A 287 -18.77 6.60 0.66
C LEU A 287 -18.90 8.12 0.80
N ASP A 288 -20.02 8.58 1.33
CA ASP A 288 -20.13 9.94 1.86
C ASP A 288 -19.17 10.10 3.05
N ARG A 289 -18.24 11.03 2.96
CA ARG A 289 -17.18 11.19 3.95
C ARG A 289 -17.69 11.60 5.34
N ALA A 290 -18.77 12.35 5.39
CA ALA A 290 -19.31 12.85 6.65
C ALA A 290 -20.05 11.78 7.44
N SER A 291 -20.86 10.98 6.76
CA SER A 291 -21.74 9.98 7.39
C SER A 291 -21.22 8.53 7.28
N GLY A 292 -20.20 8.28 6.45
CA GLY A 292 -19.73 6.94 6.14
C GLY A 292 -20.69 6.09 5.32
N LYS A 293 -21.83 6.67 4.88
CA LYS A 293 -22.82 5.94 4.10
C LYS A 293 -22.26 5.59 2.72
N ARG A 294 -22.34 4.29 2.34
CA ARG A 294 -22.04 3.87 0.98
C ARG A 294 -23.03 4.47 -0.01
N MET A 295 -22.52 5.25 -0.95
CA MET A 295 -23.26 5.92 -2.01
C MET A 295 -23.30 5.08 -3.29
N LEU A 296 -22.13 4.55 -3.67
CA LEU A 296 -21.96 3.75 -4.88
C LEU A 296 -21.10 2.52 -4.61
N GLU A 297 -21.34 1.51 -5.42
CA GLU A 297 -20.56 0.29 -5.54
C GLU A 297 -20.40 0.04 -7.05
N ILE A 298 -19.19 0.11 -7.55
CA ILE A 298 -18.89 0.15 -8.97
C ILE A 298 -18.06 -1.08 -9.31
N PRO A 299 -18.63 -2.03 -10.08
CA PRO A 299 -17.89 -3.20 -10.51
C PRO A 299 -16.78 -2.78 -11.48
N VAL A 300 -15.55 -3.10 -11.15
CA VAL A 300 -14.35 -2.84 -11.96
C VAL A 300 -13.84 -4.13 -12.61
N GLY A 301 -13.75 -5.17 -11.82
CA GLY A 301 -13.21 -6.49 -12.17
C GLY A 301 -12.81 -7.28 -10.93
N GLN A 302 -11.97 -8.30 -11.09
CA GLN A 302 -11.58 -9.16 -9.98
C GLN A 302 -10.41 -8.53 -9.18
N SER A 303 -10.57 -8.51 -7.83
CA SER A 303 -9.56 -7.98 -6.89
C SER A 303 -9.19 -6.52 -7.19
N VAL A 304 -10.12 -5.59 -6.97
CA VAL A 304 -9.82 -4.16 -7.14
C VAL A 304 -8.80 -3.72 -6.11
N ALA A 305 -7.56 -3.49 -6.57
CA ALA A 305 -6.41 -3.30 -5.69
C ALA A 305 -5.99 -1.84 -5.54
N GLY A 306 -6.32 -0.98 -6.49
CA GLY A 306 -5.89 0.42 -6.48
C GLY A 306 -6.91 1.36 -7.09
N VAL A 307 -6.89 2.61 -6.62
CA VAL A 307 -7.70 3.72 -7.12
C VAL A 307 -6.88 5.00 -7.15
N ALA A 308 -7.04 5.80 -8.19
CA ALA A 308 -6.47 7.14 -8.32
C ALA A 308 -7.52 8.08 -8.91
N GLN A 309 -7.44 9.38 -8.60
CA GLN A 309 -8.35 10.40 -9.11
C GLN A 309 -7.56 11.62 -9.57
N ALA A 310 -7.99 12.26 -10.64
CA ALA A 310 -7.50 13.55 -11.07
C ALA A 310 -7.81 14.62 -10.00
N SER A 311 -6.93 15.60 -9.82
CA SER A 311 -7.07 16.64 -8.78
C SER A 311 -8.29 17.54 -8.97
N ASP A 312 -8.80 17.62 -10.20
CA ASP A 312 -10.04 18.34 -10.53
C ASP A 312 -11.31 17.46 -10.42
N GLY A 313 -11.15 16.18 -10.08
CA GLY A 313 -12.24 15.21 -9.97
C GLY A 313 -12.82 14.73 -11.31
N SER A 314 -12.25 15.13 -12.44
CA SER A 314 -12.79 14.84 -13.78
C SER A 314 -12.66 13.38 -14.20
N ALA A 315 -11.70 12.64 -13.62
CA ALA A 315 -11.44 11.25 -13.96
C ALA A 315 -11.02 10.44 -12.74
N VAL A 316 -11.38 9.16 -12.75
CA VAL A 316 -10.97 8.15 -11.76
C VAL A 316 -10.43 6.94 -12.49
N TRP A 317 -9.36 6.36 -11.96
CA TRP A 317 -8.77 5.12 -12.46
C TRP A 317 -8.75 4.08 -11.36
N ALA A 318 -9.03 2.83 -11.73
CA ALA A 318 -8.95 1.69 -10.81
C ALA A 318 -8.28 0.51 -11.51
N ILE A 319 -7.62 -0.35 -10.74
CA ILE A 319 -6.99 -1.56 -11.25
C ILE A 319 -7.70 -2.81 -10.74
N ALA A 320 -8.08 -3.70 -11.67
CA ALA A 320 -8.55 -5.06 -11.42
C ALA A 320 -7.35 -6.01 -11.49
N ARG A 321 -6.80 -6.36 -10.34
CA ARG A 321 -5.52 -7.07 -10.20
C ARG A 321 -5.49 -8.44 -10.89
N ASP A 322 -6.55 -9.23 -10.68
CA ASP A 322 -6.60 -10.61 -11.14
C ASP A 322 -7.07 -10.70 -12.60
N ASP A 323 -7.73 -9.67 -13.12
CA ASP A 323 -8.01 -9.50 -14.55
C ASP A 323 -6.84 -8.85 -15.30
N GLY A 324 -5.96 -8.14 -14.58
CA GLY A 324 -4.83 -7.42 -15.16
C GLY A 324 -5.26 -6.17 -15.94
N GLU A 325 -6.33 -5.50 -15.52
CA GLU A 325 -6.91 -4.36 -16.24
C GLU A 325 -6.86 -3.07 -15.44
N LEU A 326 -6.44 -2.00 -16.11
CA LEU A 326 -6.62 -0.61 -15.69
C LEU A 326 -7.92 -0.08 -16.32
N VAL A 327 -8.83 0.43 -15.50
CA VAL A 327 -10.14 0.93 -15.92
C VAL A 327 -10.25 2.41 -15.60
N ALA A 328 -10.74 3.21 -16.54
CA ALA A 328 -10.97 4.64 -16.38
C ALA A 328 -12.47 4.96 -16.33
N PHE A 329 -12.82 5.92 -15.48
CA PHE A 329 -14.17 6.44 -15.30
C PHE A 329 -14.18 7.96 -15.42
N ASP A 330 -15.29 8.54 -15.89
CA ASP A 330 -15.56 9.97 -15.82
C ASP A 330 -16.09 10.39 -14.43
N ALA A 331 -16.37 11.69 -14.24
CA ALA A 331 -16.91 12.23 -13.00
C ALA A 331 -18.32 11.70 -12.63
N ASP A 332 -19.05 11.20 -13.62
CA ASP A 332 -20.38 10.59 -13.44
C ASP A 332 -20.31 9.07 -13.25
N TRP A 333 -19.09 8.52 -13.10
CA TRP A 333 -18.80 7.09 -12.93
C TRP A 333 -19.13 6.21 -14.14
N ASN A 334 -19.21 6.79 -15.35
CA ASN A 334 -19.27 6.00 -16.58
C ASN A 334 -17.87 5.50 -16.94
N GLU A 335 -17.76 4.23 -17.27
CA GLU A 335 -16.50 3.68 -17.81
C GLU A 335 -16.16 4.34 -19.14
N THR A 336 -14.98 4.93 -19.23
CA THR A 336 -14.49 5.62 -20.45
C THR A 336 -13.47 4.80 -21.23
N GLY A 337 -12.85 3.81 -20.60
CA GLY A 337 -11.91 2.91 -21.24
C GLY A 337 -11.27 1.88 -20.34
N ARG A 338 -10.61 0.90 -20.97
CA ARG A 338 -9.83 -0.16 -20.31
C ARG A 338 -8.51 -0.38 -21.03
N LEU A 339 -7.49 -0.75 -20.25
CA LEU A 339 -6.18 -1.14 -20.75
C LEU A 339 -5.73 -2.42 -20.06
N SER A 340 -5.45 -3.47 -20.83
CA SER A 340 -4.90 -4.72 -20.30
C SER A 340 -3.39 -4.59 -20.11
N LEU A 341 -2.92 -4.82 -18.89
CA LEU A 341 -1.53 -4.72 -18.45
C LEU A 341 -0.97 -6.03 -17.88
N GLY A 342 -1.79 -7.10 -17.92
CA GLY A 342 -1.43 -8.40 -17.39
C GLY A 342 -1.75 -8.59 -15.90
N VAL A 343 -1.99 -9.85 -15.55
CA VAL A 343 -2.37 -10.27 -14.19
C VAL A 343 -1.29 -9.89 -13.18
N GLY A 344 -1.70 -9.47 -11.98
CA GLY A 344 -0.79 -9.13 -10.90
C GLY A 344 -0.45 -7.66 -10.77
N ILE A 345 -1.17 -6.78 -11.50
CA ILE A 345 -1.12 -5.33 -11.24
C ILE A 345 -1.76 -5.05 -9.88
N ASP A 346 -1.00 -4.54 -8.94
CA ASP A 346 -1.47 -4.36 -7.56
C ASP A 346 -1.14 -2.99 -6.94
N THR A 347 -0.55 -2.10 -7.73
CA THR A 347 -0.21 -0.73 -7.33
C THR A 347 -0.60 0.25 -8.41
N LEU A 348 -1.28 1.33 -8.02
CA LEU A 348 -1.67 2.43 -8.91
C LEU A 348 -1.31 3.76 -8.27
N ALA A 349 -0.59 4.60 -8.99
CA ALA A 349 -0.30 5.97 -8.60
C ALA A 349 -0.47 6.91 -9.79
N LEU A 350 -1.03 8.09 -9.55
CA LEU A 350 -1.02 9.21 -10.48
C LEU A 350 0.19 10.09 -10.15
N ALA A 351 1.01 10.41 -11.14
CA ALA A 351 2.14 11.31 -10.94
C ALA A 351 1.66 12.71 -10.48
N PRO A 352 2.45 13.45 -9.69
CA PRO A 352 2.03 14.76 -9.16
C PRO A 352 1.71 15.80 -10.24
N ASP A 353 2.29 15.68 -11.43
CA ASP A 353 1.99 16.54 -12.58
C ASP A 353 0.80 16.04 -13.43
N GLU A 354 0.18 14.94 -13.03
CA GLU A 354 -0.96 14.26 -13.64
C GLU A 354 -0.77 13.82 -15.09
N LYS A 355 0.48 13.77 -15.59
CA LYS A 355 0.77 13.37 -16.96
C LYS A 355 0.94 11.87 -17.13
N THR A 356 1.14 11.13 -16.06
CA THR A 356 1.32 9.68 -16.11
C THR A 356 0.63 8.96 -14.98
N LEU A 357 0.01 7.83 -15.31
CA LEU A 357 -0.36 6.79 -14.35
C LEU A 357 0.76 5.75 -14.29
N LEU A 358 1.08 5.33 -13.10
CA LEU A 358 2.09 4.33 -12.81
C LEU A 358 1.41 3.09 -12.24
N VAL A 359 1.51 1.97 -12.95
CA VAL A 359 0.87 0.71 -12.57
C VAL A 359 1.92 -0.34 -12.32
N GLY A 360 2.09 -0.72 -11.05
CA GLY A 360 3.03 -1.75 -10.64
C GLY A 360 2.44 -3.15 -10.80
N ASN A 361 3.17 -4.03 -11.49
CA ASN A 361 2.88 -5.44 -11.61
C ASN A 361 3.90 -6.23 -10.79
N SER A 362 3.49 -6.67 -9.60
CA SER A 362 4.39 -7.36 -8.68
C SER A 362 4.74 -8.78 -9.10
N ILE A 363 3.88 -9.44 -9.87
CA ILE A 363 4.12 -10.77 -10.42
C ILE A 363 5.05 -10.68 -11.63
N GLY A 364 4.80 -9.72 -12.53
CA GLY A 364 5.61 -9.50 -13.73
C GLY A 364 6.95 -8.82 -13.47
N GLY A 365 7.15 -8.22 -12.29
CA GLY A 365 8.37 -7.45 -11.99
C GLY A 365 8.48 -6.19 -12.84
N GLN A 366 7.37 -5.51 -13.08
CA GLN A 366 7.25 -4.39 -14.02
C GLN A 366 6.54 -3.19 -13.39
N VAL A 367 6.82 -2.01 -13.93
CA VAL A 367 5.98 -0.81 -13.76
C VAL A 367 5.60 -0.29 -15.14
N HIS A 368 4.31 -0.19 -15.40
CA HIS A 368 3.78 0.37 -16.62
C HIS A 368 3.55 1.86 -16.45
N VAL A 369 4.00 2.65 -17.43
CA VAL A 369 3.80 4.11 -17.52
C VAL A 369 2.71 4.36 -18.55
N VAL A 370 1.60 4.93 -18.14
CA VAL A 370 0.39 5.06 -18.97
C VAL A 370 -0.02 6.53 -19.05
N ASP A 371 -0.43 6.96 -20.23
CA ASP A 371 -1.04 8.29 -20.47
C ASP A 371 -2.47 8.30 -19.90
N PRO A 372 -2.79 9.15 -18.90
CA PRO A 372 -4.07 9.09 -18.22
C PRO A 372 -5.30 9.28 -19.11
N PRO A 373 -5.36 10.30 -20.02
CA PRO A 373 -6.57 10.55 -20.79
C PRO A 373 -6.82 9.53 -21.91
N SER A 374 -5.77 8.98 -22.52
CA SER A 374 -5.92 8.04 -23.64
C SER A 374 -5.77 6.58 -23.25
N LEU A 375 -5.31 6.28 -22.05
CA LEU A 375 -4.88 4.95 -21.59
C LEU A 375 -3.82 4.32 -22.50
N ALA A 376 -3.03 5.14 -23.22
CA ALA A 376 -1.94 4.62 -24.02
C ALA A 376 -0.77 4.19 -23.14
N LEU A 377 -0.27 2.97 -23.34
CA LEU A 377 0.97 2.52 -22.71
C LEU A 377 2.15 3.28 -23.30
N LEU A 378 2.80 4.13 -22.50
CA LEU A 378 3.94 4.94 -22.90
C LEU A 378 5.26 4.19 -22.78
N ASN A 379 5.43 3.43 -21.68
CA ASN A 379 6.63 2.66 -21.39
C ASN A 379 6.31 1.49 -20.44
N THR A 380 7.20 0.50 -20.43
CA THR A 380 7.22 -0.58 -19.43
C THR A 380 8.62 -0.69 -18.87
N ILE A 381 8.75 -0.49 -17.57
CA ILE A 381 9.98 -0.63 -16.82
C ILE A 381 10.06 -2.08 -16.34
N GLU A 382 11.13 -2.77 -16.69
CA GLU A 382 11.31 -4.19 -16.40
C GLU A 382 12.45 -4.44 -15.39
N GLY A 383 12.56 -5.66 -14.89
CA GLY A 383 13.66 -6.07 -14.03
C GLY A 383 13.55 -5.60 -12.57
N LEU A 384 12.34 -5.26 -12.16
CA LEU A 384 12.03 -4.93 -10.76
C LEU A 384 11.68 -6.20 -9.97
N ALA A 385 12.06 -6.23 -8.71
CA ALA A 385 11.85 -7.39 -7.85
C ALA A 385 10.57 -7.28 -7.03
N SER A 386 9.43 -7.65 -7.63
CA SER A 386 8.10 -7.54 -7.02
C SER A 386 7.80 -6.09 -6.56
N PRO A 387 7.63 -5.14 -7.50
CA PRO A 387 7.32 -3.74 -7.18
C PRO A 387 5.98 -3.64 -6.45
N LYS A 388 5.97 -3.00 -5.27
CA LYS A 388 4.80 -2.86 -4.42
C LYS A 388 4.40 -1.41 -4.19
N GLY A 389 5.35 -0.55 -3.87
CA GLY A 389 5.14 0.86 -3.62
C GLY A 389 5.80 1.72 -4.68
N ILE A 390 5.12 2.74 -5.19
CA ILE A 390 5.65 3.67 -6.19
C ILE A 390 5.44 5.10 -5.69
N ALA A 391 6.52 5.89 -5.68
CA ALA A 391 6.46 7.32 -5.43
C ALA A 391 7.22 8.07 -6.51
N VAL A 392 6.84 9.30 -6.80
CA VAL A 392 7.47 10.16 -7.81
C VAL A 392 8.17 11.29 -7.08
N ILE A 393 9.42 11.57 -7.44
CA ILE A 393 10.15 12.74 -6.96
C ILE A 393 9.54 13.98 -7.64
N ALA A 394 9.00 14.90 -6.86
CA ALA A 394 8.36 16.14 -7.34
C ALA A 394 9.37 17.28 -7.56
#